data_2e984bd2cc01c8656511b15549b46b3c
#
_entry.id   2e984bd2cc01c8656511b15549b46b3c
#
_cell.length_a   1.000
_cell.length_b   1.000
_cell.length_c   1.000
_cell.angle_alpha   90.00
_cell.angle_beta   90.00
_cell.angle_gamma   90.00
#
_symmetry.space_group_name_H-M   'P 1'
#
loop_
_entity.id
_entity.type
_entity.pdbx_description
1 polymer ?
#
loop_
_entity_poly.entity_id
_entity_poly.type
_entity_poly.pdbx_seq_one_letter_code
_entity_poly.pdbx_strand_id
1 'polypeptide(L)'
;MKTWKLQLAAVALVLSGFARGQASSPAQAIALEQQGKLAEAAQVWRAVTQRNPKDAAAFASLGVVLSKEQKYDEAASAYKQALTLNSKLPGVQLNLGLAEFKQGHFDAAIPPLMAASKADPKSMQAQTLLGLSCYGVKRFAEAVEHLKIAVKSDPDNTELHQVLAQSCLSAKQYSCALDEFHQILQQNPDSPAAHVLIGEALDGLGKTSDAIAEFQAAAKVSPREPNVHFGLGYLYWKSHQYDEAKREFESELSVDSSHAQAVAYLGDIEMKGNHPEAALALLGKATKLQNDIRIAFLDMGTILAQQKRYDEAVVALRRAVELDPAQPDAHYRLAHVFQDIGNREESQKEFTKVRELHEKADEAVASKMSAAPPSLPK
;
A
#
# COMPACT_ATOMS: atom_id res chain seq x y z
N MET A 1 -70.39 55.01 21.60
CA MET A 1 -69.77 56.30 21.80
C MET A 1 -68.27 56.07 21.64
N LYS A 2 -67.80 56.24 20.43
CA LYS A 2 -66.95 57.32 19.91
C LYS A 2 -65.58 57.33 20.57
N THR A 3 -64.68 56.91 19.66
CA THR A 3 -63.35 57.37 19.40
C THR A 3 -62.23 56.74 20.18
N TRP A 4 -61.57 55.76 19.56
CA TRP A 4 -60.14 55.59 19.56
C TRP A 4 -59.66 54.67 18.45
N LYS A 5 -59.61 55.17 17.25
CA LYS A 5 -58.95 54.60 16.06
C LYS A 5 -58.18 55.77 15.47
N LEU A 6 -56.88 55.84 15.69
CA LEU A 6 -55.88 56.58 14.92
C LEU A 6 -54.63 56.84 15.75
N GLN A 7 -53.73 55.87 15.77
CA GLN A 7 -52.29 56.09 16.01
C GLN A 7 -51.53 54.76 16.08
N LEU A 8 -51.48 54.08 14.95
CA LEU A 8 -50.57 52.93 14.73
C LEU A 8 -50.27 52.80 13.22
N ALA A 9 -49.72 53.83 12.65
CA ALA A 9 -49.28 53.84 11.23
C ALA A 9 -48.13 54.82 11.03
N ALA A 10 -47.06 54.69 11.80
CA ALA A 10 -45.84 55.52 11.55
C ALA A 10 -44.59 55.00 12.28
N VAL A 11 -44.33 53.67 12.37
CA VAL A 11 -43.04 53.13 12.86
C VAL A 11 -42.55 51.93 11.99
N ALA A 12 -43.03 51.79 10.77
CA ALA A 12 -42.65 50.69 9.88
C ALA A 12 -41.90 51.12 8.63
N LEU A 13 -41.10 52.24 8.69
CA LEU A 13 -40.44 52.75 7.50
C LEU A 13 -39.05 53.38 7.79
N VAL A 14 -38.26 52.82 8.72
CA VAL A 14 -36.89 53.26 8.94
C VAL A 14 -35.92 52.07 9.16
N LEU A 15 -36.22 50.88 8.76
CA LEU A 15 -35.28 49.74 8.83
C LEU A 15 -34.99 49.04 7.49
N SER A 16 -35.18 49.74 6.37
CA SER A 16 -34.83 49.22 5.03
C SER A 16 -33.74 50.04 4.32
N GLY A 17 -32.85 50.61 5.06
CA GLY A 17 -31.90 51.55 4.50
C GLY A 17 -30.45 51.42 4.93
N PHE A 18 -29.93 50.20 5.20
CA PHE A 18 -28.48 49.98 5.31
C PHE A 18 -28.06 48.55 4.95
N ALA A 19 -28.33 48.15 3.76
CA ALA A 19 -27.62 47.04 3.13
C ALA A 19 -27.28 47.46 1.69
N ARG A 20 -26.60 48.58 1.54
CA ARG A 20 -25.75 48.79 0.37
C ARG A 20 -24.59 47.85 0.54
N GLY A 21 -24.71 46.68 -0.10
CA GLY A 21 -23.67 45.67 -0.13
C GLY A 21 -22.34 46.30 -0.55
N GLN A 22 -21.42 46.39 0.37
CA GLN A 22 -20.02 46.57 -0.03
C GLN A 22 -19.73 45.48 -1.03
N ALA A 23 -19.41 45.88 -2.25
CA ALA A 23 -19.15 44.97 -3.34
C ALA A 23 -18.03 44.03 -2.88
N SER A 24 -18.31 42.73 -2.79
CA SER A 24 -17.33 41.70 -2.40
C SER A 24 -16.02 41.92 -3.15
N SER A 25 -14.95 42.20 -2.42
CA SER A 25 -13.65 42.52 -2.99
C SER A 25 -12.57 41.57 -2.44
N PRO A 26 -11.48 41.37 -3.19
CA PRO A 26 -10.34 40.60 -2.68
C PRO A 26 -9.82 41.13 -1.33
N ALA A 27 -9.75 42.44 -1.16
CA ALA A 27 -9.29 43.06 0.08
C ALA A 27 -10.20 42.70 1.29
N GLN A 28 -11.51 42.70 1.08
CA GLN A 28 -12.46 42.27 2.12
C GLN A 28 -12.26 40.80 2.49
N ALA A 29 -12.07 39.88 1.51
CA ALA A 29 -11.84 38.49 1.77
C ALA A 29 -10.55 38.26 2.59
N ILE A 30 -9.46 38.94 2.20
CA ILE A 30 -8.18 38.85 2.92
C ILE A 30 -8.32 39.37 4.36
N ALA A 31 -9.05 40.48 4.56
CA ALA A 31 -9.30 41.02 5.91
C ALA A 31 -10.09 40.03 6.79
N LEU A 32 -11.06 39.29 6.22
CA LEU A 32 -11.81 38.27 6.93
C LEU A 32 -10.92 37.04 7.24
N GLU A 33 -10.03 36.66 6.33
CA GLU A 33 -9.04 35.61 6.60
C GLU A 33 -8.13 35.97 7.78
N GLN A 34 -7.63 37.21 7.80
CA GLN A 34 -6.79 37.68 8.91
C GLN A 34 -7.52 37.71 10.27
N GLN A 35 -8.86 37.87 10.24
CA GLN A 35 -9.71 37.77 11.42
C GLN A 35 -10.09 36.33 11.78
N GLY A 36 -9.65 35.34 11.02
CA GLY A 36 -10.03 33.93 11.21
C GLY A 36 -11.46 33.59 10.78
N LYS A 37 -12.18 34.51 10.14
CA LYS A 37 -13.56 34.31 9.64
C LYS A 37 -13.57 33.63 8.30
N LEU A 38 -13.10 32.37 8.28
CA LEU A 38 -12.85 31.62 7.04
C LEU A 38 -14.13 31.42 6.21
N ALA A 39 -15.25 31.07 6.83
CA ALA A 39 -16.53 30.85 6.13
C ALA A 39 -17.01 32.12 5.40
N GLU A 40 -16.91 33.29 6.06
CA GLU A 40 -17.25 34.58 5.46
C GLU A 40 -16.27 34.93 4.33
N ALA A 41 -14.97 34.70 4.52
CA ALA A 41 -13.95 34.90 3.50
C ALA A 41 -14.22 34.02 2.25
N ALA A 42 -14.56 32.76 2.43
CA ALA A 42 -14.93 31.85 1.34
C ALA A 42 -16.15 32.36 0.56
N GLN A 43 -17.17 32.89 1.24
CA GLN A 43 -18.33 33.50 0.56
C GLN A 43 -17.93 34.71 -0.29
N VAL A 44 -17.08 35.57 0.25
CA VAL A 44 -16.57 36.73 -0.49
C VAL A 44 -15.73 36.28 -1.69
N TRP A 45 -14.83 35.31 -1.52
CA TRP A 45 -14.05 34.78 -2.63
C TRP A 45 -14.92 34.15 -3.72
N ARG A 46 -15.99 33.38 -3.36
CA ARG A 46 -16.96 32.86 -4.33
C ARG A 46 -17.62 33.98 -5.12
N ALA A 47 -18.03 35.09 -4.46
CA ALA A 47 -18.61 36.20 -5.15
C ALA A 47 -17.58 36.93 -6.08
N VAL A 48 -16.31 36.98 -5.71
CA VAL A 48 -15.22 37.53 -6.55
C VAL A 48 -15.04 36.63 -7.78
N THR A 49 -14.95 35.32 -7.63
CA THR A 49 -14.78 34.37 -8.76
C THR A 49 -15.98 34.35 -9.70
N GLN A 50 -17.20 34.56 -9.18
CA GLN A 50 -18.40 34.65 -10.01
C GLN A 50 -18.41 35.95 -10.88
N ARG A 51 -17.91 37.08 -10.34
CA ARG A 51 -17.78 38.35 -11.10
C ARG A 51 -16.64 38.29 -12.10
N ASN A 52 -15.53 37.66 -11.73
CA ASN A 52 -14.33 37.57 -12.54
C ASN A 52 -13.95 36.12 -12.80
N PRO A 53 -14.67 35.39 -13.65
CA PRO A 53 -14.47 33.95 -13.87
C PRO A 53 -13.15 33.61 -14.59
N LYS A 54 -12.37 34.63 -14.99
CA LYS A 54 -11.03 34.47 -15.57
C LYS A 54 -9.89 34.80 -14.60
N ASP A 55 -10.21 35.14 -13.35
CA ASP A 55 -9.21 35.47 -12.34
C ASP A 55 -8.67 34.18 -11.66
N ALA A 56 -7.58 33.70 -12.19
CA ALA A 56 -6.91 32.51 -11.67
C ALA A 56 -6.44 32.68 -10.20
N ALA A 57 -6.01 33.89 -9.82
CA ALA A 57 -5.55 34.17 -8.46
C ALA A 57 -6.70 34.13 -7.45
N ALA A 58 -7.88 34.64 -7.84
CA ALA A 58 -9.07 34.58 -6.98
C ALA A 58 -9.51 33.12 -6.72
N PHE A 59 -9.49 32.24 -7.73
CA PHE A 59 -9.74 30.82 -7.55
C PHE A 59 -8.70 30.15 -6.65
N ALA A 60 -7.43 30.49 -6.81
CA ALA A 60 -6.37 29.96 -5.92
C ALA A 60 -6.59 30.39 -4.46
N SER A 61 -6.95 31.66 -4.23
CA SER A 61 -7.25 32.18 -2.89
C SER A 61 -8.50 31.53 -2.30
N LEU A 62 -9.55 31.30 -3.08
CA LEU A 62 -10.72 30.54 -2.66
C LEU A 62 -10.32 29.11 -2.20
N GLY A 63 -9.48 28.44 -2.98
CA GLY A 63 -8.96 27.11 -2.63
C GLY A 63 -8.19 27.11 -1.31
N VAL A 64 -7.36 28.12 -1.06
CA VAL A 64 -6.62 28.27 0.21
C VAL A 64 -7.56 28.39 1.41
N VAL A 65 -8.57 29.24 1.32
CA VAL A 65 -9.54 29.42 2.41
C VAL A 65 -10.33 28.16 2.65
N LEU A 66 -10.80 27.49 1.58
CA LEU A 66 -11.52 26.22 1.69
C LEU A 66 -10.66 25.11 2.30
N SER A 67 -9.37 25.06 1.95
CA SER A 67 -8.42 24.12 2.57
C SER A 67 -8.26 24.36 4.08
N LYS A 68 -8.19 25.64 4.51
CA LYS A 68 -8.16 26.02 5.93
C LYS A 68 -9.46 25.62 6.67
N GLU A 69 -10.59 25.63 5.97
CA GLU A 69 -11.87 25.12 6.47
C GLU A 69 -11.98 23.58 6.41
N GLN A 70 -10.95 22.89 5.96
CA GLN A 70 -10.94 21.43 5.71
C GLN A 70 -11.96 20.96 4.66
N LYS A 71 -12.46 21.84 3.81
CA LYS A 71 -13.34 21.55 2.68
C LYS A 71 -12.52 21.20 1.45
N TYR A 72 -11.81 20.07 1.55
CA TYR A 72 -10.79 19.71 0.57
C TYR A 72 -11.34 19.44 -0.83
N ASP A 73 -12.57 18.89 -0.97
CA ASP A 73 -13.25 18.70 -2.26
C ASP A 73 -13.45 20.02 -3.02
N GLU A 74 -14.01 21.01 -2.31
CA GLU A 74 -14.27 22.33 -2.88
C GLU A 74 -12.95 23.05 -3.16
N ALA A 75 -11.95 22.89 -2.27
CA ALA A 75 -10.62 23.46 -2.45
C ALA A 75 -9.94 22.89 -3.70
N ALA A 76 -9.96 21.57 -3.88
CA ALA A 76 -9.39 20.91 -5.06
C ALA A 76 -10.07 21.40 -6.35
N SER A 77 -11.39 21.58 -6.33
CA SER A 77 -12.15 22.13 -7.46
C SER A 77 -11.71 23.56 -7.79
N ALA A 78 -11.54 24.41 -6.78
CA ALA A 78 -11.07 25.79 -6.95
C ALA A 78 -9.64 25.84 -7.49
N TYR A 79 -8.73 25.00 -6.97
CA TYR A 79 -7.35 24.92 -7.49
C TYR A 79 -7.29 24.40 -8.93
N LYS A 80 -8.11 23.41 -9.30
CA LYS A 80 -8.22 22.95 -10.70
C LYS A 80 -8.65 24.05 -11.63
N GLN A 81 -9.62 24.88 -11.23
CA GLN A 81 -10.04 26.06 -12.00
C GLN A 81 -8.90 27.08 -12.11
N ALA A 82 -8.20 27.37 -11.02
CA ALA A 82 -7.05 28.28 -11.04
C ALA A 82 -5.97 27.80 -12.03
N LEU A 83 -5.64 26.50 -12.01
CA LEU A 83 -4.63 25.90 -12.89
C LEU A 83 -5.07 25.81 -14.35
N THR A 84 -6.37 25.66 -14.62
CA THR A 84 -6.93 25.73 -15.97
C THR A 84 -6.75 27.14 -16.57
N LEU A 85 -6.90 28.18 -15.76
CA LEU A 85 -6.74 29.55 -16.18
C LEU A 85 -5.26 29.97 -16.27
N ASN A 86 -4.44 29.49 -15.34
CA ASN A 86 -3.00 29.72 -15.31
C ASN A 86 -2.26 28.54 -14.69
N SER A 87 -1.73 27.68 -15.50
CA SER A 87 -1.01 26.46 -15.09
C SER A 87 0.30 26.71 -14.33
N LYS A 88 0.82 27.95 -14.36
CA LYS A 88 2.11 28.34 -13.75
C LYS A 88 1.94 29.11 -12.44
N LEU A 89 0.75 29.13 -11.84
CA LEU A 89 0.54 29.80 -10.55
C LEU A 89 1.41 29.13 -9.46
N PRO A 90 2.28 29.92 -8.77
CA PRO A 90 3.15 29.39 -7.74
C PRO A 90 2.35 28.73 -6.59
N GLY A 91 2.79 27.58 -6.12
CA GLY A 91 2.23 26.88 -4.97
C GLY A 91 0.88 26.21 -5.20
N VAL A 92 0.13 26.53 -6.27
CA VAL A 92 -1.21 25.96 -6.48
C VAL A 92 -1.17 24.46 -6.76
N GLN A 93 -0.13 23.98 -7.47
CA GLN A 93 0.07 22.54 -7.69
C GLN A 93 0.26 21.78 -6.36
N LEU A 94 1.10 22.33 -5.48
CA LEU A 94 1.31 21.74 -4.14
C LEU A 94 0.02 21.71 -3.32
N ASN A 95 -0.72 22.83 -3.33
CA ASN A 95 -1.98 22.96 -2.59
C ASN A 95 -3.07 22.01 -3.13
N LEU A 96 -3.16 21.84 -4.45
CA LEU A 96 -4.05 20.86 -5.07
C LEU A 96 -3.67 19.46 -4.64
N GLY A 97 -2.39 19.10 -4.73
CA GLY A 97 -1.91 17.80 -4.31
C GLY A 97 -2.18 17.52 -2.84
N LEU A 98 -1.98 18.52 -1.96
CA LEU A 98 -2.31 18.40 -0.54
C LEU A 98 -3.82 18.20 -0.32
N ALA A 99 -4.67 18.94 -1.05
CA ALA A 99 -6.12 18.79 -0.93
C ALA A 99 -6.60 17.40 -1.36
N GLU A 100 -6.07 16.88 -2.47
CA GLU A 100 -6.37 15.50 -2.91
C GLU A 100 -5.83 14.45 -1.92
N PHE A 101 -4.61 14.64 -1.42
CA PHE A 101 -4.01 13.76 -0.40
C PHE A 101 -4.86 13.69 0.89
N LYS A 102 -5.33 14.84 1.38
CA LYS A 102 -6.16 14.91 2.60
C LYS A 102 -7.51 14.21 2.46
N GLN A 103 -7.98 14.00 1.24
CA GLN A 103 -9.18 13.22 0.93
C GLN A 103 -8.89 11.71 0.75
N GLY A 104 -7.63 11.30 0.80
CA GLY A 104 -7.22 9.93 0.48
C GLY A 104 -7.19 9.63 -1.03
N HIS A 105 -7.34 10.64 -1.87
CA HIS A 105 -7.29 10.51 -3.33
C HIS A 105 -5.82 10.49 -3.82
N PHE A 106 -5.06 9.49 -3.38
CA PHE A 106 -3.61 9.44 -3.60
C PHE A 106 -3.23 9.45 -5.09
N ASP A 107 -3.96 8.72 -5.94
CA ASP A 107 -3.74 8.75 -7.40
C ASP A 107 -3.92 10.16 -7.98
N ALA A 108 -4.95 10.89 -7.54
CA ALA A 108 -5.22 12.25 -7.99
C ALA A 108 -4.22 13.27 -7.43
N ALA A 109 -3.60 12.98 -6.28
CA ALA A 109 -2.58 13.81 -5.66
C ALA A 109 -1.23 13.75 -6.40
N ILE A 110 -0.87 12.61 -7.01
CA ILE A 110 0.44 12.40 -7.64
C ILE A 110 0.75 13.41 -8.74
N PRO A 111 -0.09 13.64 -9.76
CA PRO A 111 0.25 14.56 -10.85
C PRO A 111 0.55 15.99 -10.40
N PRO A 112 -0.27 16.65 -9.57
CA PRO A 112 0.03 17.99 -9.09
C PRO A 112 1.24 18.02 -8.14
N LEU A 113 1.46 17.01 -7.30
CA LEU A 113 2.64 16.92 -6.44
C LEU A 113 3.93 16.73 -7.26
N MET A 114 3.87 15.93 -8.32
CA MET A 114 4.99 15.77 -9.25
C MET A 114 5.33 17.08 -9.95
N ALA A 115 4.32 17.84 -10.36
CA ALA A 115 4.53 19.19 -10.94
C ALA A 115 5.14 20.14 -9.92
N ALA A 116 4.70 20.11 -8.66
CA ALA A 116 5.25 20.92 -7.58
C ALA A 116 6.71 20.52 -7.27
N SER A 117 7.01 19.23 -7.16
CA SER A 117 8.36 18.70 -6.94
C SER A 117 9.31 19.06 -8.09
N LYS A 118 8.82 19.05 -9.34
CA LYS A 118 9.61 19.48 -10.51
C LYS A 118 9.90 20.99 -10.48
N ALA A 119 8.96 21.81 -10.00
CA ALA A 119 9.14 23.24 -9.86
C ALA A 119 10.10 23.61 -8.73
N ASP A 120 10.04 22.89 -7.62
CA ASP A 120 10.95 22.99 -6.48
C ASP A 120 11.37 21.59 -5.99
N PRO A 121 12.48 21.05 -6.51
CA PRO A 121 12.98 19.73 -6.12
C PRO A 121 13.41 19.62 -4.65
N LYS A 122 13.61 20.74 -3.97
CA LYS A 122 13.98 20.82 -2.55
C LYS A 122 12.79 20.99 -1.63
N SER A 123 11.59 21.14 -2.16
CA SER A 123 10.37 21.23 -1.35
C SER A 123 10.14 19.94 -0.60
N MET A 124 10.50 19.91 0.69
CA MET A 124 10.27 18.76 1.56
C MET A 124 8.79 18.36 1.53
N GLN A 125 7.88 19.33 1.65
CA GLN A 125 6.45 19.05 1.65
C GLN A 125 5.99 18.36 0.38
N ALA A 126 6.46 18.80 -0.79
CA ALA A 126 6.12 18.16 -2.07
C ALA A 126 6.68 16.73 -2.13
N GLN A 127 7.94 16.53 -1.73
CA GLN A 127 8.59 15.21 -1.73
C GLN A 127 7.90 14.25 -0.76
N THR A 128 7.60 14.68 0.47
CA THR A 128 6.90 13.86 1.46
C THR A 128 5.52 13.45 0.97
N LEU A 129 4.70 14.41 0.54
CA LEU A 129 3.34 14.12 0.09
C LEU A 129 3.33 13.22 -1.16
N LEU A 130 4.28 13.44 -2.08
CA LEU A 130 4.40 12.61 -3.28
C LEU A 130 4.82 11.18 -2.93
N GLY A 131 5.82 11.02 -2.06
CA GLY A 131 6.26 9.71 -1.59
C GLY A 131 5.15 8.95 -0.86
N LEU A 132 4.44 9.63 0.06
CA LEU A 132 3.30 9.03 0.77
C LEU A 132 2.13 8.68 -0.16
N SER A 133 1.87 9.52 -1.17
CA SER A 133 0.84 9.22 -2.18
C SER A 133 1.21 8.00 -3.02
N CYS A 134 2.46 7.90 -3.47
CA CYS A 134 2.98 6.74 -4.19
C CYS A 134 2.91 5.46 -3.34
N TYR A 135 3.23 5.56 -2.05
CA TYR A 135 3.07 4.45 -1.10
C TYR A 135 1.62 4.00 -1.00
N GLY A 136 0.68 4.95 -0.84
CA GLY A 136 -0.76 4.67 -0.74
C GLY A 136 -1.35 3.94 -1.94
N VAL A 137 -0.81 4.18 -3.15
CA VAL A 137 -1.21 3.47 -4.38
C VAL A 137 -0.29 2.30 -4.76
N LYS A 138 0.58 1.87 -3.85
CA LYS A 138 1.50 0.74 -4.01
C LYS A 138 2.56 0.93 -5.12
N ARG A 139 2.86 2.17 -5.51
CA ARG A 139 3.97 2.51 -6.40
C ARG A 139 5.26 2.63 -5.58
N PHE A 140 5.66 1.52 -4.96
CA PHE A 140 6.69 1.51 -3.91
C PHE A 140 8.06 2.00 -4.39
N ALA A 141 8.48 1.65 -5.61
CA ALA A 141 9.77 2.12 -6.14
C ALA A 141 9.83 3.65 -6.23
N GLU A 142 8.76 4.29 -6.71
CA GLU A 142 8.66 5.76 -6.78
C GLU A 142 8.52 6.40 -5.39
N ALA A 143 7.79 5.74 -4.48
CA ALA A 143 7.73 6.17 -3.08
C ALA A 143 9.13 6.27 -2.46
N VAL A 144 9.98 5.25 -2.68
CA VAL A 144 11.37 5.23 -2.20
C VAL A 144 12.17 6.43 -2.70
N GLU A 145 12.06 6.79 -3.99
CA GLU A 145 12.80 7.92 -4.57
C GLU A 145 12.48 9.24 -3.83
N HIS A 146 11.21 9.51 -3.59
CA HIS A 146 10.76 10.75 -2.97
C HIS A 146 10.96 10.76 -1.44
N LEU A 147 10.67 9.63 -0.77
CA LEU A 147 10.85 9.52 0.69
C LEU A 147 12.32 9.61 1.11
N LYS A 148 13.27 9.08 0.32
CA LYS A 148 14.71 9.28 0.57
C LYS A 148 15.12 10.75 0.61
N ILE A 149 14.46 11.60 -0.18
CA ILE A 149 14.72 13.05 -0.15
C ILE A 149 14.10 13.65 1.12
N ALA A 150 12.87 13.23 1.47
CA ALA A 150 12.17 13.71 2.65
C ALA A 150 12.93 13.38 3.94
N VAL A 151 13.36 12.12 4.12
CA VAL A 151 14.13 11.66 5.29
C VAL A 151 15.45 12.41 5.45
N LYS A 152 16.17 12.70 4.35
CA LYS A 152 17.42 13.51 4.43
C LYS A 152 17.20 14.91 4.99
N SER A 153 16.02 15.46 4.82
CA SER A 153 15.68 16.81 5.29
C SER A 153 15.12 16.82 6.72
N ASP A 154 14.62 15.67 7.19
CA ASP A 154 14.08 15.47 8.54
C ASP A 154 14.51 14.08 9.05
N PRO A 155 15.80 13.93 9.41
CA PRO A 155 16.40 12.62 9.75
C PRO A 155 15.94 12.05 11.09
N ASP A 156 15.27 12.83 11.92
CA ASP A 156 14.75 12.37 13.22
C ASP A 156 13.28 11.89 13.13
N ASN A 157 12.68 11.96 11.95
CA ASN A 157 11.28 11.63 11.74
C ASN A 157 11.07 10.12 11.58
N THR A 158 10.80 9.45 12.68
CA THR A 158 10.60 7.99 12.74
C THR A 158 9.48 7.51 11.81
N GLU A 159 8.40 8.29 11.65
CA GLU A 159 7.29 7.92 10.77
C GLU A 159 7.73 7.88 9.30
N LEU A 160 8.54 8.84 8.87
CA LEU A 160 9.11 8.85 7.52
C LEU A 160 10.07 7.68 7.29
N HIS A 161 10.94 7.37 8.26
CA HIS A 161 11.81 6.20 8.21
C HIS A 161 11.01 4.91 8.09
N GLN A 162 9.92 4.78 8.86
CA GLN A 162 9.05 3.60 8.80
C GLN A 162 8.39 3.41 7.43
N VAL A 163 7.83 4.48 6.85
CA VAL A 163 7.18 4.40 5.53
C VAL A 163 8.21 4.16 4.42
N LEU A 164 9.41 4.77 4.53
CA LEU A 164 10.50 4.51 3.60
C LEU A 164 10.97 3.06 3.68
N ALA A 165 11.22 2.55 4.89
CA ALA A 165 11.63 1.17 5.11
C ALA A 165 10.64 0.17 4.52
N GLN A 166 9.35 0.39 4.77
CA GLN A 166 8.28 -0.44 4.23
C GLN A 166 8.15 -0.35 2.71
N SER A 167 8.36 0.86 2.16
CA SER A 167 8.43 1.07 0.71
C SER A 167 9.61 0.33 0.09
N CYS A 168 10.81 0.39 0.72
CA CYS A 168 12.00 -0.33 0.29
C CYS A 168 11.78 -1.85 0.34
N LEU A 169 11.18 -2.37 1.40
CA LEU A 169 10.88 -3.80 1.55
C LEU A 169 9.92 -4.26 0.44
N SER A 170 8.81 -3.55 0.25
CA SER A 170 7.82 -3.85 -0.78
C SER A 170 8.35 -3.71 -2.21
N ALA A 171 9.31 -2.80 -2.43
CA ALA A 171 10.03 -2.64 -3.70
C ALA A 171 11.18 -3.66 -3.87
N LYS A 172 11.38 -4.58 -2.92
CA LYS A 172 12.50 -5.56 -2.86
C LYS A 172 13.88 -4.89 -2.83
N GLN A 173 13.97 -3.67 -2.35
CA GLN A 173 15.23 -2.95 -2.09
C GLN A 173 15.70 -3.25 -0.66
N TYR A 174 16.02 -4.50 -0.39
CA TYR A 174 16.23 -5.02 0.97
C TYR A 174 17.33 -4.30 1.75
N SER A 175 18.45 -3.92 1.11
CA SER A 175 19.50 -3.15 1.78
C SER A 175 19.00 -1.80 2.28
N CYS A 176 18.21 -1.09 1.45
CA CYS A 176 17.54 0.14 1.86
C CYS A 176 16.60 -0.08 3.05
N ALA A 177 15.81 -1.16 3.03
CA ALA A 177 14.91 -1.50 4.13
C ALA A 177 15.69 -1.72 5.43
N LEU A 178 16.81 -2.48 5.38
CA LEU A 178 17.65 -2.73 6.54
C LEU A 178 18.24 -1.45 7.13
N ASP A 179 18.77 -0.55 6.28
CA ASP A 179 19.35 0.71 6.74
C ASP A 179 18.31 1.52 7.55
N GLU A 180 17.08 1.62 7.02
CA GLU A 180 16.01 2.39 7.66
C GLU A 180 15.46 1.71 8.93
N PHE A 181 15.28 0.38 8.94
CA PHE A 181 14.85 -0.33 10.13
C PHE A 181 15.89 -0.30 11.26
N HIS A 182 17.19 -0.33 10.92
CA HIS A 182 18.23 -0.14 11.92
C HIS A 182 18.18 1.25 12.56
N GLN A 183 17.83 2.32 11.81
CA GLN A 183 17.60 3.65 12.41
C GLN A 183 16.43 3.62 13.41
N ILE A 184 15.34 2.89 13.08
CA ILE A 184 14.20 2.73 13.97
C ILE A 184 14.60 1.98 15.25
N LEU A 185 15.40 0.90 15.15
CA LEU A 185 15.89 0.15 16.30
C LEU A 185 16.86 0.97 17.18
N GLN A 186 17.61 1.92 16.62
CA GLN A 186 18.44 2.82 17.45
C GLN A 186 17.59 3.68 18.39
N GLN A 187 16.38 4.05 17.98
CA GLN A 187 15.43 4.82 18.81
C GLN A 187 14.59 3.92 19.72
N ASN A 188 14.26 2.72 19.27
CA ASN A 188 13.47 1.73 20.02
C ASN A 188 14.05 0.32 19.84
N PRO A 189 15.08 -0.05 20.64
CA PRO A 189 15.79 -1.33 20.51
C PRO A 189 14.92 -2.58 20.72
N ASP A 190 13.81 -2.45 21.45
CA ASP A 190 12.91 -3.55 21.79
C ASP A 190 11.63 -3.52 20.92
N SER A 191 11.71 -3.08 19.66
CA SER A 191 10.56 -3.07 18.75
C SER A 191 10.39 -4.45 18.07
N PRO A 192 9.41 -5.29 18.46
CA PRO A 192 9.19 -6.59 17.82
C PRO A 192 8.88 -6.44 16.31
N ALA A 193 8.07 -5.44 15.97
CA ALA A 193 7.72 -5.16 14.57
C ALA A 193 8.94 -4.81 13.71
N ALA A 194 9.90 -4.04 14.25
CA ALA A 194 11.13 -3.72 13.52
C ALA A 194 11.99 -4.97 13.31
N HIS A 195 12.14 -5.84 14.33
CA HIS A 195 12.85 -7.11 14.20
C HIS A 195 12.21 -8.03 13.15
N VAL A 196 10.87 -8.14 13.11
CA VAL A 196 10.14 -8.90 12.07
C VAL A 196 10.48 -8.39 10.67
N LEU A 197 10.40 -7.09 10.46
CA LEU A 197 10.63 -6.46 9.14
C LEU A 197 12.11 -6.54 8.70
N ILE A 198 13.05 -6.49 9.64
CA ILE A 198 14.46 -6.77 9.37
C ILE A 198 14.63 -8.24 8.98
N GLY A 199 14.00 -9.16 9.69
CA GLY A 199 14.01 -10.58 9.36
C GLY A 199 13.49 -10.86 7.95
N GLU A 200 12.38 -10.24 7.56
CA GLU A 200 11.84 -10.33 6.19
C GLU A 200 12.82 -9.79 5.13
N ALA A 201 13.47 -8.65 5.41
CA ALA A 201 14.45 -8.07 4.50
C ALA A 201 15.71 -8.97 4.37
N LEU A 202 16.16 -9.56 5.46
CA LEU A 202 17.28 -10.51 5.48
C LEU A 202 16.96 -11.79 4.73
N ASP A 203 15.74 -12.33 4.88
CA ASP A 203 15.28 -13.47 4.08
C ASP A 203 15.24 -13.14 2.58
N GLY A 204 14.77 -11.96 2.23
CA GLY A 204 14.81 -11.46 0.85
C GLY A 204 16.21 -11.36 0.25
N LEU A 205 17.24 -11.16 1.10
CA LEU A 205 18.66 -11.19 0.73
C LEU A 205 19.27 -12.61 0.74
N GLY A 206 18.51 -13.64 1.13
CA GLY A 206 18.98 -15.00 1.28
C GLY A 206 19.83 -15.23 2.55
N LYS A 207 19.83 -14.29 3.49
CA LYS A 207 20.55 -14.37 4.78
C LYS A 207 19.66 -15.07 5.83
N THR A 208 19.31 -16.32 5.59
CA THR A 208 18.31 -17.03 6.38
C THR A 208 18.68 -17.15 7.87
N SER A 209 19.97 -17.39 8.19
CA SER A 209 20.42 -17.46 9.60
C SER A 209 20.22 -16.15 10.35
N ASP A 210 20.55 -15.03 9.70
CA ASP A 210 20.40 -13.70 10.29
C ASP A 210 18.90 -13.37 10.45
N ALA A 211 18.07 -13.74 9.46
CA ALA A 211 16.62 -13.59 9.53
C ALA A 211 16.01 -14.36 10.71
N ILE A 212 16.42 -15.61 10.93
CA ILE A 212 15.98 -16.41 12.10
C ILE A 212 16.34 -15.69 13.41
N ALA A 213 17.56 -15.15 13.52
CA ALA A 213 17.98 -14.42 14.73
C ALA A 213 17.10 -13.21 15.02
N GLU A 214 16.71 -12.46 14.00
CA GLU A 214 15.82 -11.30 14.14
C GLU A 214 14.40 -11.71 14.55
N PHE A 215 13.81 -12.73 13.93
CA PHE A 215 12.52 -13.25 14.36
C PHE A 215 12.56 -13.83 15.79
N GLN A 216 13.67 -14.47 16.20
CA GLN A 216 13.87 -14.91 17.59
C GLN A 216 13.94 -13.73 18.57
N ALA A 217 14.59 -12.62 18.16
CA ALA A 217 14.60 -11.41 18.97
C ALA A 217 13.18 -10.84 19.12
N ALA A 218 12.40 -10.79 18.04
CA ALA A 218 11.00 -10.40 18.10
C ALA A 218 10.17 -11.29 19.06
N ALA A 219 10.31 -12.61 18.94
CA ALA A 219 9.61 -13.57 19.80
C ALA A 219 10.00 -13.45 21.28
N LYS A 220 11.25 -13.11 21.56
CA LYS A 220 11.73 -12.89 22.93
C LYS A 220 11.10 -11.64 23.58
N VAL A 221 10.94 -10.56 22.81
CA VAL A 221 10.34 -9.31 23.27
C VAL A 221 8.82 -9.47 23.39
N SER A 222 8.17 -10.03 22.39
CA SER A 222 6.74 -10.22 22.32
C SER A 222 6.37 -11.61 21.79
N PRO A 223 6.24 -12.63 22.65
CA PRO A 223 5.92 -13.99 22.23
C PRO A 223 4.53 -14.16 21.59
N ARG A 224 3.68 -13.14 21.66
CA ARG A 224 2.34 -13.14 21.07
C ARG A 224 2.19 -12.12 19.95
N GLU A 225 3.32 -11.58 19.46
CA GLU A 225 3.28 -10.71 18.28
C GLU A 225 2.80 -11.52 17.07
N PRO A 226 1.77 -11.08 16.35
CA PRO A 226 1.26 -11.79 15.19
C PRO A 226 2.33 -12.00 14.12
N ASN A 227 2.32 -13.17 13.49
CA ASN A 227 3.24 -13.58 12.41
C ASN A 227 4.70 -13.78 12.81
N VAL A 228 5.10 -13.59 14.05
CA VAL A 228 6.48 -13.85 14.49
C VAL A 228 6.79 -15.34 14.40
N HIS A 229 5.96 -16.17 15.02
CA HIS A 229 6.10 -17.63 14.97
C HIS A 229 5.87 -18.18 13.56
N PHE A 230 4.96 -17.57 12.80
CA PHE A 230 4.80 -17.94 11.39
C PHE A 230 6.08 -17.67 10.58
N GLY A 231 6.72 -16.51 10.75
CA GLY A 231 7.97 -16.15 10.09
C GLY A 231 9.09 -17.11 10.44
N LEU A 232 9.28 -17.47 11.73
CA LEU A 232 10.23 -18.47 12.18
C LEU A 232 9.93 -19.84 11.55
N GLY A 233 8.69 -20.30 11.63
CA GLY A 233 8.25 -21.56 11.04
C GLY A 233 8.54 -21.64 9.55
N TYR A 234 8.28 -20.55 8.82
CA TYR A 234 8.55 -20.48 7.39
C TYR A 234 10.06 -20.57 7.07
N LEU A 235 10.91 -19.86 7.82
CA LEU A 235 12.37 -19.90 7.63
C LEU A 235 12.95 -21.28 7.95
N TYR A 236 12.49 -21.93 9.01
CA TYR A 236 12.86 -23.29 9.34
C TYR A 236 12.37 -24.28 8.26
N TRP A 237 11.13 -24.14 7.79
CA TRP A 237 10.59 -24.96 6.70
C TRP A 237 11.41 -24.81 5.42
N LYS A 238 11.74 -23.59 5.02
CA LYS A 238 12.59 -23.25 3.87
C LYS A 238 13.99 -23.86 3.98
N SER A 239 14.48 -23.99 5.22
CA SER A 239 15.76 -24.62 5.55
C SER A 239 15.67 -26.14 5.77
N HIS A 240 14.52 -26.76 5.47
CA HIS A 240 14.24 -28.19 5.67
C HIS A 240 14.32 -28.67 7.14
N GLN A 241 14.24 -27.77 8.10
CA GLN A 241 14.19 -28.05 9.53
C GLN A 241 12.72 -28.21 9.95
N TYR A 242 12.11 -29.33 9.54
CA TYR A 242 10.64 -29.52 9.64
C TYR A 242 10.13 -29.66 11.08
N ASP A 243 10.93 -30.19 11.98
CA ASP A 243 10.55 -30.32 13.41
C ASP A 243 10.49 -28.96 14.10
N GLU A 244 11.46 -28.07 13.80
CA GLU A 244 11.48 -26.70 14.28
C GLU A 244 10.32 -25.91 13.65
N ALA A 245 10.11 -26.04 12.35
CA ALA A 245 9.03 -25.40 11.63
C ALA A 245 7.66 -25.76 12.20
N LYS A 246 7.45 -27.06 12.49
CA LYS A 246 6.20 -27.55 13.08
C LYS A 246 5.92 -26.88 14.43
N ARG A 247 6.91 -26.83 15.31
CA ARG A 247 6.77 -26.19 16.63
C ARG A 247 6.40 -24.72 16.52
N GLU A 248 7.02 -24.00 15.60
CA GLU A 248 6.75 -22.58 15.41
C GLU A 248 5.37 -22.33 14.80
N PHE A 249 4.93 -23.13 13.81
CA PHE A 249 3.57 -23.03 13.28
C PHE A 249 2.50 -23.38 14.31
N GLU A 250 2.75 -24.37 15.17
CA GLU A 250 1.85 -24.70 16.31
C GLU A 250 1.81 -23.53 17.31
N SER A 251 2.94 -22.86 17.56
CA SER A 251 3.00 -21.67 18.39
C SER A 251 2.17 -20.51 17.79
N GLU A 252 2.28 -20.25 16.47
CA GLU A 252 1.44 -19.27 15.79
C GLU A 252 -0.05 -19.59 15.94
N LEU A 253 -0.43 -20.86 15.78
CA LEU A 253 -1.82 -21.29 15.94
C LEU A 253 -2.34 -21.18 17.40
N SER A 254 -1.44 -21.11 18.39
CA SER A 254 -1.80 -20.78 19.77
C SER A 254 -2.14 -19.30 19.96
N VAL A 255 -1.60 -18.42 19.12
CA VAL A 255 -1.86 -16.98 19.07
C VAL A 255 -3.08 -16.69 18.19
N ASP A 256 -3.09 -17.21 16.98
CA ASP A 256 -4.20 -17.13 16.01
C ASP A 256 -4.57 -18.50 15.47
N SER A 257 -5.58 -19.14 16.05
CA SER A 257 -6.06 -20.46 15.63
C SER A 257 -6.64 -20.52 14.21
N SER A 258 -6.86 -19.34 13.59
CA SER A 258 -7.36 -19.17 12.23
C SER A 258 -6.29 -18.84 11.19
N HIS A 259 -5.01 -18.83 11.59
CA HIS A 259 -3.90 -18.54 10.68
C HIS A 259 -3.75 -19.59 9.59
N ALA A 260 -4.43 -19.37 8.48
CA ALA A 260 -4.61 -20.35 7.41
C ALA A 260 -3.30 -20.83 6.77
N GLN A 261 -2.32 -19.93 6.60
CA GLN A 261 -1.01 -20.30 6.06
C GLN A 261 -0.23 -21.22 6.98
N ALA A 262 -0.25 -20.99 8.31
CA ALA A 262 0.41 -21.87 9.27
C ALA A 262 -0.21 -23.29 9.21
N VAL A 263 -1.54 -23.40 9.10
CA VAL A 263 -2.23 -24.67 8.90
C VAL A 263 -1.81 -25.34 7.59
N ALA A 264 -1.65 -24.59 6.51
CA ALA A 264 -1.22 -25.12 5.21
C ALA A 264 0.21 -25.70 5.27
N TYR A 265 1.16 -24.95 5.87
CA TYR A 265 2.53 -25.44 6.02
C TYR A 265 2.65 -26.63 6.95
N LEU A 266 1.82 -26.74 8.01
CA LEU A 266 1.72 -27.98 8.79
C LEU A 266 1.23 -29.13 7.93
N GLY A 267 0.27 -28.91 7.04
CA GLY A 267 -0.18 -29.92 6.08
C GLY A 267 0.93 -30.37 5.13
N ASP A 268 1.74 -29.45 4.61
CA ASP A 268 2.92 -29.78 3.79
C ASP A 268 3.96 -30.60 4.58
N ILE A 269 4.21 -30.24 5.84
CA ILE A 269 5.11 -31.02 6.71
C ILE A 269 4.58 -32.45 6.90
N GLU A 270 3.29 -32.63 7.18
CA GLU A 270 2.68 -33.98 7.30
C GLU A 270 2.76 -34.75 5.97
N MET A 271 2.59 -34.10 4.82
CA MET A 271 2.78 -34.72 3.51
C MET A 271 4.23 -35.21 3.33
N LYS A 272 5.21 -34.39 3.66
CA LYS A 272 6.64 -34.72 3.61
C LYS A 272 7.01 -35.82 4.60
N GLY A 273 6.31 -35.90 5.74
CA GLY A 273 6.38 -37.01 6.71
C GLY A 273 5.70 -38.28 6.27
N ASN A 274 5.12 -38.31 5.06
CA ASN A 274 4.35 -39.47 4.53
C ASN A 274 3.10 -39.81 5.36
N HIS A 275 2.40 -38.78 5.85
CA HIS A 275 1.12 -38.88 6.57
C HIS A 275 -0.02 -38.26 5.74
N PRO A 276 -0.43 -38.86 4.60
CA PRO A 276 -1.30 -38.17 3.61
C PRO A 276 -2.70 -37.86 4.16
N GLU A 277 -3.26 -38.64 5.07
CA GLU A 277 -4.58 -38.42 5.66
C GLU A 277 -4.54 -37.17 6.59
N ALA A 278 -3.52 -37.05 7.43
CA ALA A 278 -3.32 -35.89 8.30
C ALA A 278 -3.06 -34.64 7.47
N ALA A 279 -2.24 -34.74 6.41
CA ALA A 279 -1.97 -33.67 5.47
C ALA A 279 -3.26 -33.17 4.81
N LEU A 280 -4.08 -34.08 4.22
CA LEU A 280 -5.34 -33.70 3.58
C LEU A 280 -6.32 -33.02 4.57
N ALA A 281 -6.37 -33.46 5.81
CA ALA A 281 -7.21 -32.84 6.84
C ALA A 281 -6.77 -31.38 7.12
N LEU A 282 -5.46 -31.14 7.28
CA LEU A 282 -4.90 -29.82 7.52
C LEU A 282 -5.04 -28.90 6.30
N LEU A 283 -4.67 -29.39 5.11
CA LEU A 283 -4.79 -28.65 3.86
C LEU A 283 -6.24 -28.27 3.56
N GLY A 284 -7.18 -29.21 3.78
CA GLY A 284 -8.61 -28.96 3.65
C GLY A 284 -9.14 -27.95 4.68
N LYS A 285 -8.57 -27.90 5.89
CA LYS A 285 -8.86 -26.84 6.87
C LYS A 285 -8.32 -25.50 6.37
N ALA A 286 -7.08 -25.45 5.89
CA ALA A 286 -6.44 -24.23 5.40
C ALA A 286 -7.24 -23.59 4.25
N THR A 287 -7.67 -24.39 3.26
CA THR A 287 -8.45 -23.89 2.10
C THR A 287 -9.86 -23.39 2.47
N LYS A 288 -10.43 -23.87 3.58
CA LYS A 288 -11.71 -23.36 4.12
C LYS A 288 -11.51 -22.04 4.86
N LEU A 289 -10.38 -21.85 5.54
CA LEU A 289 -10.05 -20.60 6.21
C LEU A 289 -9.70 -19.51 5.19
N GLN A 290 -8.93 -19.88 4.15
CA GLN A 290 -8.48 -18.98 3.11
C GLN A 290 -8.32 -19.75 1.79
N ASN A 291 -9.03 -19.34 0.74
CA ASN A 291 -9.17 -20.08 -0.50
C ASN A 291 -8.16 -19.71 -1.61
N ASP A 292 -7.12 -18.96 -1.26
CA ASP A 292 -6.07 -18.51 -2.18
C ASP A 292 -4.65 -18.94 -1.73
N ILE A 293 -4.55 -19.94 -0.88
CA ILE A 293 -3.27 -20.52 -0.44
C ILE A 293 -2.82 -21.57 -1.46
N ARG A 294 -1.96 -21.17 -2.37
CA ARG A 294 -1.50 -22.01 -3.49
C ARG A 294 -0.89 -23.35 -3.06
N ILE A 295 0.00 -23.35 -2.04
CA ILE A 295 0.66 -24.56 -1.56
C ILE A 295 -0.36 -25.60 -1.08
N ALA A 296 -1.45 -25.18 -0.44
CA ALA A 296 -2.47 -26.10 0.01
C ALA A 296 -3.13 -26.86 -1.14
N PHE A 297 -3.46 -26.17 -2.22
CA PHE A 297 -4.05 -26.82 -3.40
C PHE A 297 -3.06 -27.69 -4.17
N LEU A 298 -1.80 -27.27 -4.26
CA LEU A 298 -0.73 -28.04 -4.90
C LEU A 298 -0.52 -29.38 -4.19
N ASP A 299 -0.42 -29.34 -2.85
CA ASP A 299 -0.17 -30.52 -2.03
C ASP A 299 -1.39 -31.45 -1.97
N MET A 300 -2.60 -30.89 -1.83
CA MET A 300 -3.83 -31.67 -1.94
C MET A 300 -3.88 -32.43 -3.27
N GLY A 301 -3.65 -31.72 -4.38
CA GLY A 301 -3.66 -32.34 -5.70
C GLY A 301 -2.59 -33.41 -5.86
N THR A 302 -1.42 -33.19 -5.26
CA THR A 302 -0.33 -34.18 -5.24
C THR A 302 -0.72 -35.43 -4.49
N ILE A 303 -1.26 -35.32 -3.29
CA ILE A 303 -1.69 -36.47 -2.47
C ILE A 303 -2.83 -37.21 -3.16
N LEU A 304 -3.83 -36.48 -3.68
CA LEU A 304 -4.98 -37.06 -4.37
C LEU A 304 -4.56 -37.86 -5.63
N ALA A 305 -3.59 -37.35 -6.38
CA ALA A 305 -3.02 -38.07 -7.53
C ALA A 305 -2.33 -39.37 -7.12
N GLN A 306 -1.54 -39.37 -6.03
CA GLN A 306 -0.91 -40.55 -5.49
C GLN A 306 -1.94 -41.59 -5.03
N GLN A 307 -3.09 -41.14 -4.50
CA GLN A 307 -4.22 -42.01 -4.12
C GLN A 307 -5.10 -42.40 -5.33
N LYS A 308 -4.72 -42.02 -6.57
CA LYS A 308 -5.47 -42.26 -7.82
C LYS A 308 -6.87 -41.62 -7.83
N ARG A 309 -7.10 -40.59 -7.02
CA ARG A 309 -8.31 -39.77 -7.00
C ARG A 309 -8.15 -38.64 -8.02
N TYR A 310 -8.03 -39.03 -9.28
CA TYR A 310 -7.56 -38.15 -10.35
C TYR A 310 -8.49 -36.94 -10.61
N ASP A 311 -9.81 -37.12 -10.57
CA ASP A 311 -10.74 -36.00 -10.79
C ASP A 311 -10.56 -34.89 -9.73
N GLU A 312 -10.42 -35.30 -8.46
CA GLU A 312 -10.20 -34.35 -7.38
C GLU A 312 -8.81 -33.74 -7.46
N ALA A 313 -7.79 -34.52 -7.86
CA ALA A 313 -6.45 -34.01 -8.08
C ALA A 313 -6.42 -32.93 -9.16
N VAL A 314 -7.11 -33.13 -10.28
CA VAL A 314 -7.22 -32.13 -11.36
C VAL A 314 -7.85 -30.83 -10.86
N VAL A 315 -8.93 -30.91 -10.07
CA VAL A 315 -9.59 -29.73 -9.51
C VAL A 315 -8.63 -28.94 -8.62
N ALA A 316 -7.94 -29.61 -7.70
CA ALA A 316 -7.00 -28.96 -6.80
C ALA A 316 -5.81 -28.35 -7.55
N LEU A 317 -5.18 -29.09 -8.46
CA LEU A 317 -4.03 -28.62 -9.23
C LEU A 317 -4.38 -27.45 -10.17
N ARG A 318 -5.56 -27.47 -10.80
CA ARG A 318 -6.04 -26.32 -11.59
C ARG A 318 -6.19 -25.07 -10.71
N ARG A 319 -6.70 -25.23 -9.49
CA ARG A 319 -6.77 -24.10 -8.57
C ARG A 319 -5.38 -23.56 -8.20
N ALA A 320 -4.39 -24.44 -8.00
CA ALA A 320 -3.00 -24.03 -7.77
C ALA A 320 -2.42 -23.25 -8.97
N VAL A 321 -2.74 -23.66 -10.21
CA VAL A 321 -2.36 -22.94 -11.44
C VAL A 321 -3.04 -21.57 -11.53
N GLU A 322 -4.35 -21.49 -11.24
CA GLU A 322 -5.07 -20.21 -11.24
C GLU A 322 -4.47 -19.20 -10.27
N LEU A 323 -4.03 -19.66 -9.11
CA LEU A 323 -3.44 -18.80 -8.06
C LEU A 323 -2.04 -18.28 -8.43
N ASP A 324 -1.25 -19.08 -9.14
CA ASP A 324 0.03 -18.61 -9.71
C ASP A 324 0.36 -19.40 -10.99
N PRO A 325 -0.05 -18.87 -12.15
CA PRO A 325 0.18 -19.53 -13.44
C PRO A 325 1.64 -19.45 -13.93
N ALA A 326 2.49 -18.71 -13.23
CA ALA A 326 3.90 -18.59 -13.59
C ALA A 326 4.79 -19.68 -12.96
N GLN A 327 4.27 -20.45 -12.01
CA GLN A 327 5.02 -21.54 -11.37
C GLN A 327 4.82 -22.86 -12.13
N PRO A 328 5.90 -23.53 -12.54
CA PRO A 328 5.78 -24.73 -13.38
C PRO A 328 5.34 -26.00 -12.64
N ASP A 329 5.45 -26.05 -11.31
CA ASP A 329 5.23 -27.25 -10.51
C ASP A 329 3.79 -27.80 -10.58
N ALA A 330 2.77 -26.95 -10.51
CA ALA A 330 1.37 -27.36 -10.63
C ALA A 330 1.05 -27.85 -12.06
N HIS A 331 1.57 -27.17 -13.08
CA HIS A 331 1.47 -27.61 -14.48
C HIS A 331 2.12 -28.97 -14.69
N TYR A 332 3.31 -29.17 -14.12
CA TYR A 332 4.02 -30.45 -14.20
C TYR A 332 3.20 -31.60 -13.58
N ARG A 333 2.59 -31.37 -12.41
CA ARG A 333 1.76 -32.40 -11.77
C ARG A 333 0.47 -32.66 -12.54
N LEU A 334 -0.18 -31.63 -13.08
CA LEU A 334 -1.35 -31.80 -13.96
C LEU A 334 -1.01 -32.63 -15.19
N ALA A 335 0.14 -32.36 -15.82
CA ALA A 335 0.58 -33.12 -16.98
C ALA A 335 0.69 -34.63 -16.69
N HIS A 336 1.26 -34.98 -15.53
CA HIS A 336 1.34 -36.39 -15.09
C HIS A 336 -0.03 -36.97 -14.77
N VAL A 337 -0.91 -36.24 -14.07
CA VAL A 337 -2.27 -36.73 -13.80
C VAL A 337 -3.00 -36.99 -15.12
N PHE A 338 -2.92 -36.11 -16.11
CA PHE A 338 -3.52 -36.31 -17.43
C PHE A 338 -2.89 -37.47 -18.19
N GLN A 339 -1.60 -37.71 -18.02
CA GLN A 339 -0.92 -38.87 -18.58
C GLN A 339 -1.46 -40.18 -17.99
N ASP A 340 -1.64 -40.25 -16.65
CA ASP A 340 -2.11 -41.41 -15.92
C ASP A 340 -3.56 -41.77 -16.27
N ILE A 341 -4.41 -40.79 -16.56
CA ILE A 341 -5.80 -41.00 -17.01
C ILE A 341 -5.93 -41.20 -18.53
N GLY A 342 -4.80 -41.16 -19.27
CA GLY A 342 -4.77 -41.38 -20.70
C GLY A 342 -5.17 -40.16 -21.56
N ASN A 343 -5.34 -38.95 -20.97
CA ASN A 343 -5.65 -37.72 -21.69
C ASN A 343 -4.36 -37.11 -22.24
N ARG A 344 -3.91 -37.63 -23.37
CA ARG A 344 -2.64 -37.22 -23.99
C ARG A 344 -2.61 -35.75 -24.45
N GLU A 345 -3.75 -35.23 -24.90
CA GLU A 345 -3.85 -33.84 -25.38
C GLU A 345 -3.59 -32.83 -24.24
N GLU A 346 -4.32 -32.96 -23.15
CA GLU A 346 -4.13 -32.08 -21.99
C GLU A 346 -2.75 -32.27 -21.34
N SER A 347 -2.25 -33.52 -21.23
CA SER A 347 -0.90 -33.78 -20.76
C SER A 347 0.15 -33.03 -21.59
N GLN A 348 0.06 -33.07 -22.92
CA GLN A 348 1.01 -32.38 -23.80
C GLN A 348 0.92 -30.86 -23.67
N LYS A 349 -0.27 -30.29 -23.49
CA LYS A 349 -0.45 -28.86 -23.25
C LYS A 349 0.26 -28.42 -21.97
N GLU A 350 0.04 -29.15 -20.89
CA GLU A 350 0.64 -28.80 -19.58
C GLU A 350 2.18 -28.97 -19.61
N PHE A 351 2.74 -30.02 -20.22
CA PHE A 351 4.20 -30.14 -20.39
C PHE A 351 4.77 -29.02 -21.29
N THR A 352 4.06 -28.59 -22.32
CA THR A 352 4.49 -27.47 -23.15
C THR A 352 4.55 -26.19 -22.31
N LYS A 353 3.56 -26.00 -21.44
CA LYS A 353 3.55 -24.84 -20.52
C LYS A 353 4.73 -24.84 -19.54
N VAL A 354 5.06 -26.01 -18.98
CA VAL A 354 6.26 -26.17 -18.11
C VAL A 354 7.51 -25.75 -18.85
N ARG A 355 7.70 -26.21 -20.12
CA ARG A 355 8.86 -25.83 -20.91
C ARG A 355 8.94 -24.33 -21.18
N GLU A 356 7.83 -23.71 -21.61
CA GLU A 356 7.76 -22.26 -21.83
C GLU A 356 8.11 -21.46 -20.58
N LEU A 357 7.69 -21.91 -19.41
CA LEU A 357 7.98 -21.25 -18.14
C LEU A 357 9.46 -21.35 -17.76
N HIS A 358 10.09 -22.52 -18.01
CA HIS A 358 11.52 -22.69 -17.80
C HIS A 358 12.33 -21.82 -18.79
N GLU A 359 11.99 -21.81 -20.08
CA GLU A 359 12.65 -20.99 -21.10
C GLU A 359 12.61 -19.50 -20.71
N LYS A 360 11.46 -18.99 -20.28
CA LYS A 360 11.32 -17.61 -19.77
C LYS A 360 12.18 -17.32 -18.54
N ALA A 361 12.26 -18.28 -17.62
CA ALA A 361 13.09 -18.13 -16.44
C ALA A 361 14.58 -18.05 -16.80
N ASP A 362 15.04 -18.91 -17.72
CA ASP A 362 16.42 -18.92 -18.22
C ASP A 362 16.76 -17.63 -18.98
N GLU A 363 15.86 -17.12 -19.83
CA GLU A 363 16.02 -15.82 -20.50
C GLU A 363 16.14 -14.67 -19.51
N ALA A 364 15.33 -14.67 -18.46
CA ALA A 364 15.40 -13.64 -17.41
C ALA A 364 16.72 -13.66 -16.64
N VAL A 365 17.27 -14.85 -16.38
CA VAL A 365 18.59 -15.04 -15.76
C VAL A 365 19.69 -14.55 -16.71
N ALA A 366 19.66 -14.96 -17.98
CA ALA A 366 20.63 -14.56 -18.99
C ALA A 366 20.64 -13.03 -19.19
N SER A 367 19.47 -12.40 -19.22
CA SER A 367 19.34 -10.93 -19.31
C SER A 367 19.95 -10.21 -18.12
N LYS A 368 19.77 -10.73 -16.91
CA LYS A 368 20.38 -10.16 -15.69
C LYS A 368 21.90 -10.32 -15.69
N MET A 369 22.42 -11.43 -16.18
CA MET A 369 23.87 -11.69 -16.26
C MET A 369 24.55 -10.86 -17.35
N SER A 370 23.84 -10.53 -18.44
CA SER A 370 24.36 -9.71 -19.54
C SER A 370 24.30 -8.20 -19.27
N ALA A 371 23.50 -7.77 -18.28
CA ALA A 371 23.51 -6.39 -17.83
C ALA A 371 24.86 -6.09 -17.18
N ALA A 372 25.71 -5.29 -17.87
CA ALA A 372 27.03 -4.92 -17.35
C ALA A 372 26.92 -4.31 -15.95
N PRO A 373 27.85 -4.64 -15.03
CA PRO A 373 27.87 -3.98 -13.72
C PRO A 373 28.04 -2.46 -13.93
N PRO A 374 27.38 -1.64 -13.09
CA PRO A 374 27.54 -0.20 -13.20
C PRO A 374 29.03 0.15 -13.15
N SER A 375 29.51 0.93 -14.12
CA SER A 375 30.89 1.40 -14.17
C SER A 375 31.20 2.12 -12.85
N LEU A 376 32.16 1.63 -12.11
CA LEU A 376 32.69 2.31 -10.92
C LEU A 376 33.08 3.74 -11.32
N PRO A 377 32.67 4.77 -10.58
CA PRO A 377 33.13 6.12 -10.84
C PRO A 377 34.64 6.18 -10.64
N LYS A 378 35.31 6.78 -11.66
CA LYS A 378 36.77 7.03 -11.65
C LYS A 378 37.10 8.09 -10.62
#